data_c3ffe3af5f37a88aeb6cd419894866b4
#
_entry.id   c3ffe3af5f37a88aeb6cd419894866b4
#
_cell.length_a   1.000
_cell.length_b   1.000
_cell.length_c   1.000
_cell.angle_alpha   90.00
_cell.angle_beta   90.00
_cell.angle_gamma   90.00
#
_symmetry.space_group_name_H-M   'P 1'
#
loop_
_entity.id
_entity.type
_entity.pdbx_description
1 polymer ?
#
loop_
_entity_poly.entity_id
_entity_poly.type
_entity_poly.pdbx_seq_one_letter_code
_entity_poly.pdbx_strand_id
1 'polypeptide(L)' 'MLNAIIVDDEAPARSELRYLLGEVGGVEVLAEAASVREAIEKMQSYPVDVLFLD' A
#
# COMPACT_ATOMS: atom_id res chain seq x y z
N MET A 1 2.50 11.00 9.64
CA MET A 1 2.16 10.38 8.35
C MET A 1 1.33 9.14 8.54
N LEU A 2 0.40 8.90 7.63
CA LEU A 2 -0.34 7.65 7.62
C LEU A 2 0.50 6.57 6.95
N ASN A 3 0.63 5.44 7.62
CA ASN A 3 1.36 4.29 7.07
C ASN A 3 0.39 3.43 6.27
N ALA A 4 0.75 3.09 5.04
CA ALA A 4 -0.15 2.44 4.11
C ALA A 4 0.46 1.20 3.46
N ILE A 5 -0.43 0.29 3.06
CA ILE A 5 -0.11 -0.80 2.16
C ILE A 5 -1.01 -0.65 0.93
N ILE A 6 -0.43 -0.79 -0.24
CA ILE A 6 -1.17 -0.78 -1.50
C ILE A 6 -1.44 -2.23 -1.92
N VAL A 7 -2.71 -2.54 -2.21
CA VAL A 7 -3.12 -3.89 -2.60
C VAL A 7 -3.76 -3.85 -3.98
N ASP A 8 -3.11 -4.49 -4.94
CA ASP A 8 -3.61 -4.56 -6.32
C ASP A 8 -2.87 -5.72 -6.99
N ASP A 9 -3.58 -6.53 -7.75
CA ASP A 9 -2.97 -7.67 -8.41
C ASP A 9 -2.14 -7.26 -9.64
N GLU A 10 -2.19 -6.01 -10.04
CA GLU A 10 -1.43 -5.50 -11.17
C GLU A 10 -0.30 -4.58 -10.70
N ALA A 11 0.94 -4.99 -10.96
CA ALA A 11 2.09 -4.22 -10.54
C ALA A 11 2.13 -2.79 -11.10
N PRO A 12 1.75 -2.55 -12.38
CA PRO A 12 1.74 -1.17 -12.87
C PRO A 12 0.77 -0.27 -12.11
N ALA A 13 -0.37 -0.80 -11.69
CA ALA A 13 -1.34 -0.03 -10.92
C ALA A 13 -0.78 0.34 -9.55
N ARG A 14 -0.07 -0.61 -8.90
CA ARG A 14 0.56 -0.33 -7.61
C ARG A 14 1.62 0.78 -7.75
N SER A 15 2.42 0.71 -8.80
CA SER A 15 3.47 1.70 -9.04
C SER A 15 2.88 3.10 -9.25
N GLU A 16 1.80 3.19 -10.02
CA GLU A 16 1.17 4.48 -10.28
C GLU A 16 0.58 5.07 -9.02
N LEU A 17 -0.11 4.25 -8.22
CA LEU A 17 -0.70 4.75 -6.98
C LEU A 17 0.38 5.18 -6.00
N ARG A 18 1.46 4.42 -5.90
CA ARG A 18 2.59 4.82 -5.06
C ARG A 18 3.13 6.18 -5.47
N TYR A 19 3.26 6.41 -6.77
CA TYR A 19 3.73 7.69 -7.28
C TYR A 19 2.77 8.82 -6.89
N LEU A 20 1.47 8.61 -7.10
CA LEU A 20 0.47 9.63 -6.80
C LEU A 20 0.42 9.96 -5.32
N LEU A 21 0.51 8.94 -4.46
CA LEU A 21 0.52 9.17 -3.02
C LEU A 21 1.74 9.95 -2.59
N GLY A 22 2.88 9.72 -3.24
CA GLY A 22 4.08 10.50 -2.97
C GLY A 22 3.92 11.97 -3.36
N GLU A 23 3.16 12.26 -4.41
CA GLU A 23 2.92 13.62 -4.86
C GLU A 23 1.97 14.35 -3.92
N VAL A 24 0.94 13.67 -3.43
CA VAL A 24 -0.02 14.27 -2.49
C VAL A 24 0.63 14.52 -1.13
N GLY A 25 1.46 13.61 -0.67
CA GLY A 25 2.10 13.70 0.64
C GLY A 25 1.19 13.22 1.76
N GLY A 26 1.75 13.10 2.96
CA GLY A 26 1.00 12.71 4.14
C GLY A 26 0.81 11.20 4.29
N VAL A 27 1.23 10.40 3.31
CA VAL A 27 1.11 8.95 3.33
C VAL A 27 2.47 8.33 3.05
N GLU A 28 2.86 7.37 3.88
CA GLU A 28 4.07 6.59 3.63
C GLU A 28 3.67 5.17 3.24
N VAL A 29 4.07 4.74 2.05
CA VAL A 29 3.78 3.38 1.58
C VAL A 29 4.86 2.45 2.12
N LEU A 30 4.50 1.62 3.09
CA LEU A 30 5.44 0.70 3.71
C LEU A 30 5.64 -0.57 2.91
N ALA A 31 4.62 -1.00 2.18
CA ALA A 31 4.68 -2.24 1.42
C ALA A 31 3.60 -2.26 0.35
N GLU A 32 3.75 -3.21 -0.58
CA GLU A 32 2.76 -3.49 -1.61
C GLU A 32 2.39 -4.97 -1.53
N ALA A 33 1.17 -5.28 -1.92
CA ALA A 33 0.69 -6.65 -1.92
C ALA A 33 -0.13 -6.90 -3.18
N ALA A 34 -0.04 -8.11 -3.71
CA ALA A 34 -0.78 -8.50 -4.90
C ALA A 34 -2.16 -9.07 -4.56
N SER A 35 -2.41 -9.33 -3.29
CA SER A 35 -3.69 -9.89 -2.83
C SER A 35 -3.96 -9.44 -1.40
N VAL A 36 -5.21 -9.57 -0.99
CA VAL A 36 -5.60 -9.25 0.39
C VAL A 36 -4.89 -10.18 1.37
N ARG A 37 -4.74 -11.46 1.02
CA ARG A 37 -4.03 -12.41 1.89
C ARG A 37 -2.60 -11.92 2.14
N GLU A 38 -1.90 -11.53 1.10
CA GLU A 38 -0.53 -11.06 1.23
C GLU A 38 -0.48 -9.79 2.08
N ALA A 39 -1.47 -8.89 1.90
CA ALA A 39 -1.56 -7.68 2.69
C ALA A 39 -1.72 -7.99 4.18
N ILE A 40 -2.59 -8.96 4.51
CA ILE A 40 -2.82 -9.36 5.89
C ILE A 40 -1.53 -9.89 6.52
N GLU A 41 -0.77 -10.68 5.78
CA GLU A 41 0.51 -11.19 6.26
C GLU A 41 1.48 -10.03 6.56
N LYS A 42 1.53 -9.05 5.67
CA LYS A 42 2.43 -7.92 5.85
C LYS A 42 1.99 -7.01 6.99
N MET A 43 0.69 -6.91 7.24
CA MET A 43 0.17 -6.11 8.36
C MET A 43 0.66 -6.61 9.71
N GLN A 44 1.10 -7.86 9.81
CA GLN A 44 1.63 -8.38 11.06
C GLN A 44 3.03 -7.84 11.35
N SER A 45 3.73 -7.38 10.33
CA SER A 45 5.10 -6.87 10.47
C SER A 45 5.19 -5.35 10.40
N TYR A 46 4.15 -4.68 9.90
CA TYR A 46 4.19 -3.24 9.68
C TYR A 46 3.05 -2.55 10.43
N PRO A 47 3.32 -1.36 11.02
CA PRO A 47 2.27 -0.60 11.71
C PRO A 47 1.39 0.15 10.71
N VAL A 48 0.45 -0.55 10.10
CA VAL A 48 -0.37 -0.02 9.00
C VAL A 48 -1.59 0.69 9.52
N ASP A 49 -1.83 1.91 9.01
CA ASP A 49 -3.01 2.70 9.34
C ASP A 49 -4.10 2.55 8.30
N VAL A 50 -3.74 2.34 7.04
CA VAL A 50 -4.71 2.33 5.94
C VAL A 50 -4.27 1.37 4.84
N LEU A 51 -5.27 0.72 4.22
CA LEU A 51 -5.07 -0.12 3.04
C LEU A 51 -5.72 0.56 1.84
N PHE A 52 -4.99 0.63 0.73
CA PHE A 52 -5.56 1.07 -0.54
C PHE A 52 -5.86 -0.18 -1.34
N LEU A 53 -7.15 -0.49 -1.49
CA LEU A 53 -7.62 -1.69 -2.18
C LEU A 53 -8.21 -1.30 -3.53
N ASP A 54 -7.87 -2.07 -4.56
CA ASP A 54 -8.49 -1.91 -5.87
C ASP A 54 -9.45 -3.07 -6.12
#